data_71ba1325ec02f4bd5b1ce4c3b0ce8abd
#
_entry.id   71ba1325ec02f4bd5b1ce4c3b0ce8abd
#
_cell.length_a   1.000
_cell.length_b   1.000
_cell.length_c   1.000
_cell.angle_alpha   90.00
_cell.angle_beta   90.00
_cell.angle_gamma   90.00
#
_symmetry.space_group_name_H-M   'P 1'
#
loop_
_entity.id
_entity.type
_entity.pdbx_description
1 polymer ?
#
loop_
_entity_poly.entity_id
_entity_poly.type
_entity_poly.pdbx_seq_one_letter_code
_entity_poly.pdbx_strand_id
1 'polypeptide(L)'
;MYKLWSLIPGTLAAVGVMMAGFWLADHLGHALLASQGLSGSSPISGVPVAIVLGLLLRNLLPLPDALSPGLKFSTTAILRMGIVLVGIRLSVFDVLTLGLAGLPVVLSAIITGLVFVTWFNNRLGLPPRLGTLIAAGTSICGVTAIVSVAPAIEADEQEVAYAVANVVAFGLFGMLTYPYLAHAVLGSSETIGLFLGTAVHDTSQVVGAALTYKQMYSDDVVLRVATVTKLTRNIFLAGVIPLLTWMHHRSAPAHLSGAKTLSWKQLVPGFVIGFLGMAGVRSIGDATLGSSGMAFGVWDAKSWGSLTNQVGDYWASRIFLGTAMAAVGLNTSFSVFKGMGLKPFAVGLAGAAAVGIVGMTMAIIFGRFVSL
;
A
#
# COMPACT_ATOMS: atom_id res chain seq x y z
N MET A 1 30.99 0.93 3.99
CA MET A 1 30.92 1.97 2.95
C MET A 1 30.45 1.45 1.59
N TYR A 2 30.94 0.32 1.06
CA TYR A 2 30.51 -0.25 -0.23
C TYR A 2 29.00 -0.46 -0.39
N LYS A 3 28.30 -0.81 0.69
CA LYS A 3 26.87 -1.10 0.67
C LYS A 3 25.97 0.15 0.44
N LEU A 4 26.45 1.34 0.79
CA LEU A 4 25.72 2.59 0.56
C LEU A 4 25.85 3.08 -0.89
N TRP A 5 27.02 2.94 -1.48
CA TRP A 5 27.26 3.33 -2.87
C TRP A 5 26.42 2.52 -3.86
N SER A 6 26.14 1.24 -3.57
CA SER A 6 25.30 0.40 -4.43
C SER A 6 23.81 0.81 -4.46
N LEU A 7 23.36 1.60 -3.48
CA LEU A 7 21.96 2.10 -3.45
C LEU A 7 21.76 3.30 -4.36
N ILE A 8 22.81 4.10 -4.60
CA ILE A 8 22.72 5.38 -5.30
C ILE A 8 22.15 5.25 -6.72
N PRO A 9 22.67 4.36 -7.61
CA PRO A 9 22.22 4.33 -9.00
C PRO A 9 20.71 4.06 -9.13
N GLY A 10 20.20 3.06 -8.43
CA GLY A 10 18.78 2.71 -8.48
C GLY A 10 17.87 3.76 -7.84
N THR A 11 18.34 4.39 -6.74
CA THR A 11 17.57 5.48 -6.10
C THR A 11 17.53 6.71 -7.01
N LEU A 12 18.64 7.09 -7.63
CA LEU A 12 18.67 8.19 -8.60
C LEU A 12 17.80 7.90 -9.83
N ALA A 13 17.82 6.65 -10.33
CA ALA A 13 16.91 6.25 -11.41
C ALA A 13 15.44 6.41 -11.01
N ALA A 14 15.05 6.01 -9.79
CA ALA A 14 13.69 6.17 -9.29
C ALA A 14 13.30 7.67 -9.16
N VAL A 15 14.21 8.52 -8.65
CA VAL A 15 14.00 9.97 -8.58
C VAL A 15 13.87 10.54 -9.99
N GLY A 16 14.72 10.15 -10.93
CA GLY A 16 14.64 10.62 -12.32
C GLY A 16 13.32 10.26 -13.00
N VAL A 17 12.85 9.01 -12.82
CA VAL A 17 11.55 8.55 -13.34
C VAL A 17 10.39 9.26 -12.65
N MET A 18 10.48 9.51 -11.35
CA MET A 18 9.49 10.31 -10.62
C MET A 18 9.41 11.72 -11.21
N MET A 19 10.54 12.41 -11.35
CA MET A 19 10.58 13.77 -11.90
C MET A 19 10.06 13.81 -13.34
N ALA A 20 10.47 12.87 -14.19
CA ALA A 20 10.00 12.75 -15.57
C ALA A 20 8.49 12.48 -15.62
N GLY A 21 7.97 11.61 -14.75
CA GLY A 21 6.54 11.31 -14.65
C GLY A 21 5.70 12.52 -14.24
N PHE A 22 6.16 13.28 -13.25
CA PHE A 22 5.49 14.52 -12.83
C PHE A 22 5.55 15.60 -13.91
N TRP A 23 6.71 15.77 -14.54
CA TRP A 23 6.87 16.70 -15.65
C TRP A 23 5.97 16.34 -16.83
N LEU A 24 5.95 15.07 -17.23
CA LEU A 24 5.12 14.59 -18.34
C LEU A 24 3.62 14.76 -18.04
N ALA A 25 3.19 14.42 -16.81
CA ALA A 25 1.81 14.60 -16.37
C ALA A 25 1.36 16.06 -16.45
N ASP A 26 2.23 16.97 -16.03
CA ASP A 26 1.97 18.41 -16.06
C ASP A 26 1.84 18.93 -17.50
N HIS A 27 2.80 18.60 -18.36
CA HIS A 27 2.79 19.02 -19.76
C HIS A 27 1.63 18.42 -20.55
N LEU A 28 1.35 17.14 -20.43
CA LEU A 28 0.21 16.48 -21.08
C LEU A 28 -1.12 17.04 -20.58
N GLY A 29 -1.23 17.30 -19.28
CA GLY A 29 -2.44 17.86 -18.69
C GLY A 29 -2.70 19.29 -19.15
N HIS A 30 -1.67 20.14 -19.19
CA HIS A 30 -1.82 21.49 -19.72
C HIS A 30 -2.13 21.50 -21.23
N ALA A 31 -1.50 20.63 -22.02
CA ALA A 31 -1.82 20.47 -23.43
C ALA A 31 -3.27 20.04 -23.66
N LEU A 32 -3.78 19.13 -22.82
CA LEU A 32 -5.18 18.69 -22.86
C LEU A 32 -6.14 19.84 -22.53
N LEU A 33 -5.86 20.62 -21.47
CA LEU A 33 -6.67 21.78 -21.11
C LEU A 33 -6.66 22.84 -22.21
N ALA A 34 -5.47 23.13 -22.75
CA ALA A 34 -5.34 24.10 -23.83
C ALA A 34 -6.12 23.69 -25.09
N SER A 35 -6.14 22.40 -25.44
CA SER A 35 -6.93 21.89 -26.57
C SER A 35 -8.44 22.04 -26.38
N GLN A 36 -8.91 22.16 -25.13
CA GLN A 36 -10.31 22.38 -24.77
C GLN A 36 -10.63 23.86 -24.47
N GLY A 37 -9.65 24.76 -24.64
CA GLY A 37 -9.82 26.18 -24.31
C GLY A 37 -9.94 26.47 -22.82
N LEU A 38 -9.52 25.50 -21.95
CA LEU A 38 -9.56 25.59 -20.50
C LEU A 38 -8.19 25.97 -19.94
N SER A 39 -8.18 26.66 -18.81
CA SER A 39 -6.98 27.00 -18.04
C SER A 39 -7.13 26.47 -16.62
N GLY A 40 -6.04 26.00 -16.00
CA GLY A 40 -6.07 25.46 -14.64
C GLY A 40 -4.90 24.53 -14.36
N SER A 41 -4.96 23.83 -13.21
CA SER A 41 -4.00 22.78 -12.87
C SER A 41 -4.19 21.55 -13.76
N SER A 42 -3.10 20.84 -14.05
CA SER A 42 -3.14 19.62 -14.86
C SER A 42 -4.15 18.61 -14.28
N PRO A 43 -5.08 18.08 -15.09
CA PRO A 43 -5.99 17.01 -14.67
C PRO A 43 -5.32 15.64 -14.61
N ILE A 44 -4.02 15.53 -14.97
CA ILE A 44 -3.27 14.29 -14.99
C ILE A 44 -2.37 14.25 -13.75
N SER A 45 -2.53 13.21 -12.92
CA SER A 45 -1.67 13.00 -11.75
C SER A 45 -0.29 12.49 -12.14
N GLY A 46 0.76 13.04 -11.52
CA GLY A 46 2.15 12.62 -11.76
C GLY A 46 2.47 11.22 -11.24
N VAL A 47 1.78 10.75 -10.21
CA VAL A 47 2.07 9.44 -9.60
C VAL A 47 1.73 8.27 -10.53
N PRO A 48 0.53 8.15 -11.11
CA PRO A 48 0.23 7.11 -12.09
C PRO A 48 1.18 7.16 -13.29
N VAL A 49 1.49 8.36 -13.78
CA VAL A 49 2.40 8.53 -14.93
C VAL A 49 3.80 8.03 -14.58
N ALA A 50 4.33 8.33 -13.37
CA ALA A 50 5.62 7.82 -12.93
C ALA A 50 5.63 6.30 -12.78
N ILE A 51 4.54 5.70 -12.27
CA ILE A 51 4.40 4.24 -12.17
C ILE A 51 4.40 3.60 -13.56
N VAL A 52 3.56 4.11 -14.46
CA VAL A 52 3.44 3.59 -15.84
C VAL A 52 4.76 3.76 -16.61
N LEU A 53 5.40 4.93 -16.49
CA LEU A 53 6.71 5.16 -17.09
C LEU A 53 7.76 4.18 -16.58
N GLY A 54 7.80 3.95 -15.26
CA GLY A 54 8.68 2.95 -14.65
C GLY A 54 8.39 1.52 -15.16
N LEU A 55 7.11 1.14 -15.28
CA LEU A 55 6.67 -0.13 -15.84
C LEU A 55 7.12 -0.31 -17.29
N LEU A 56 6.94 0.72 -18.12
CA LEU A 56 7.35 0.69 -19.52
C LEU A 56 8.87 0.55 -19.63
N LEU A 57 9.63 1.35 -18.90
CA LEU A 57 11.09 1.27 -18.89
C LEU A 57 11.58 -0.13 -18.47
N ARG A 58 10.99 -0.72 -17.42
CA ARG A 58 11.37 -2.05 -16.93
C ARG A 58 11.12 -3.15 -17.94
N ASN A 59 10.02 -3.08 -18.71
CA ASN A 59 9.60 -4.17 -19.56
C ASN A 59 10.00 -3.99 -21.04
N LEU A 60 10.38 -2.77 -21.44
CA LEU A 60 10.85 -2.48 -22.79
C LEU A 60 12.38 -2.42 -22.89
N LEU A 61 13.07 -2.08 -21.78
CA LEU A 61 14.51 -1.93 -21.76
C LEU A 61 15.17 -2.95 -20.82
N PRO A 62 16.35 -3.49 -21.17
CA PRO A 62 17.15 -4.29 -20.26
C PRO A 62 17.77 -3.36 -19.21
N LEU A 63 17.16 -3.29 -18.02
CA LEU A 63 17.70 -2.48 -16.93
C LEU A 63 18.93 -3.17 -16.31
N PRO A 64 20.04 -2.44 -16.08
CA PRO A 64 21.21 -2.99 -15.43
C PRO A 64 20.93 -3.50 -14.01
N ASP A 65 21.51 -4.64 -13.64
CA ASP A 65 21.37 -5.22 -12.29
C ASP A 65 21.88 -4.28 -11.18
N ALA A 66 22.80 -3.39 -11.52
CA ALA A 66 23.32 -2.34 -10.63
C ALA A 66 22.21 -1.42 -10.07
N LEU A 67 21.07 -1.29 -10.74
CA LEU A 67 19.92 -0.49 -10.24
C LEU A 67 19.13 -1.22 -9.16
N SER A 68 19.12 -2.56 -9.15
CA SER A 68 18.27 -3.39 -8.29
C SER A 68 18.39 -3.05 -6.79
N PRO A 69 19.59 -2.89 -6.18
CA PRO A 69 19.69 -2.56 -4.77
C PRO A 69 19.03 -1.21 -4.39
N GLY A 70 19.23 -0.18 -5.22
CA GLY A 70 18.65 1.15 -5.00
C GLY A 70 17.13 1.19 -5.23
N LEU A 71 16.63 0.47 -6.23
CA LEU A 71 15.19 0.32 -6.47
C LEU A 71 14.51 -0.41 -5.30
N LYS A 72 15.13 -1.49 -4.81
CA LYS A 72 14.63 -2.20 -3.63
C LYS A 72 14.66 -1.33 -2.38
N PHE A 73 15.69 -0.52 -2.20
CA PHE A 73 15.75 0.46 -1.11
C PHE A 73 14.62 1.49 -1.23
N SER A 74 14.35 1.99 -2.42
CA SER A 74 13.28 2.97 -2.67
C SER A 74 11.88 2.39 -2.40
N THR A 75 11.61 1.16 -2.82
CA THR A 75 10.32 0.49 -2.56
C THR A 75 10.15 0.01 -1.12
N THR A 76 11.21 0.04 -0.30
CA THR A 76 11.15 -0.38 1.10
C THR A 76 11.41 0.77 2.07
N ALA A 77 12.64 1.26 2.15
CA ALA A 77 13.03 2.27 3.13
C ALA A 77 12.44 3.66 2.81
N ILE A 78 12.58 4.14 1.57
CA ILE A 78 12.04 5.45 1.16
C ILE A 78 10.51 5.47 1.28
N LEU A 79 9.84 4.40 0.84
CA LEU A 79 8.40 4.24 1.02
C LEU A 79 7.99 4.34 2.50
N ARG A 80 8.67 3.58 3.38
CA ARG A 80 8.37 3.58 4.82
C ARG A 80 8.60 4.95 5.45
N MET A 81 9.67 5.64 5.06
CA MET A 81 9.92 7.02 5.51
C MET A 81 8.81 7.96 5.05
N GLY A 82 8.35 7.87 3.80
CA GLY A 82 7.21 8.63 3.30
C GLY A 82 5.95 8.38 4.13
N ILE A 83 5.63 7.11 4.42
CA ILE A 83 4.47 6.74 5.25
C ILE A 83 4.62 7.32 6.67
N VAL A 84 5.80 7.20 7.30
CA VAL A 84 6.06 7.78 8.62
C VAL A 84 5.77 9.28 8.65
N LEU A 85 6.30 10.01 7.66
CA LEU A 85 6.12 11.46 7.57
C LEU A 85 4.66 11.88 7.30
N VAL A 86 3.87 11.06 6.58
CA VAL A 86 2.42 11.31 6.41
C VAL A 86 1.71 11.33 7.77
N GLY A 87 2.21 10.63 8.78
CA GLY A 87 1.64 10.60 10.12
C GLY A 87 1.47 11.99 10.76
N ILE A 88 2.29 12.98 10.37
CA ILE A 88 2.16 14.37 10.87
C ILE A 88 0.85 15.07 10.41
N ARG A 89 0.15 14.48 9.44
CA ARG A 89 -1.15 14.99 8.95
C ARG A 89 -2.34 14.57 9.82
N LEU A 90 -2.12 13.71 10.81
CA LEU A 90 -3.14 13.14 11.70
C LEU A 90 -2.72 13.32 13.15
N SER A 91 -3.68 13.54 14.02
CA SER A 91 -3.49 13.37 15.45
C SER A 91 -3.53 11.89 15.83
N VAL A 92 -3.03 11.52 17.00
CA VAL A 92 -3.17 10.16 17.56
C VAL A 92 -4.65 9.80 17.71
N PHE A 93 -5.48 10.77 18.10
CA PHE A 93 -6.91 10.56 18.26
C PHE A 93 -7.57 10.23 16.91
N ASP A 94 -7.22 10.95 15.84
CA ASP A 94 -7.72 10.64 14.49
C ASP A 94 -7.33 9.23 14.06
N VAL A 95 -6.06 8.83 14.30
CA VAL A 95 -5.58 7.48 13.97
C VAL A 95 -6.37 6.41 14.71
N LEU A 96 -6.60 6.59 16.01
CA LEU A 96 -7.38 5.65 16.81
C LEU A 96 -8.85 5.59 16.35
N THR A 97 -9.48 6.72 16.13
CA THR A 97 -10.88 6.81 15.68
C THR A 97 -11.04 6.15 14.32
N LEU A 98 -10.21 6.51 13.33
CA LEU A 98 -10.21 5.90 12.01
C LEU A 98 -9.93 4.40 12.05
N GLY A 99 -8.94 3.99 12.85
CA GLY A 99 -8.56 2.60 13.01
C GLY A 99 -9.71 1.76 13.57
N LEU A 100 -10.35 2.23 14.64
CA LEU A 100 -11.48 1.53 15.28
C LEU A 100 -12.73 1.53 14.39
N ALA A 101 -13.09 2.66 13.80
CA ALA A 101 -14.24 2.75 12.91
C ALA A 101 -14.07 1.93 11.62
N GLY A 102 -12.82 1.79 11.13
CA GLY A 102 -12.48 0.96 9.98
C GLY A 102 -12.39 -0.55 10.28
N LEU A 103 -12.36 -0.97 11.55
CA LEU A 103 -12.21 -2.40 11.93
C LEU A 103 -13.22 -3.33 11.26
N PRO A 104 -14.53 -3.05 11.21
CA PRO A 104 -15.48 -3.94 10.55
C PRO A 104 -15.16 -4.17 9.07
N VAL A 105 -14.72 -3.13 8.37
CA VAL A 105 -14.33 -3.19 6.95
C VAL A 105 -13.07 -4.04 6.79
N VAL A 106 -12.07 -3.81 7.63
CA VAL A 106 -10.79 -4.54 7.63
C VAL A 106 -11.02 -6.02 7.94
N LEU A 107 -11.77 -6.34 8.98
CA LEU A 107 -12.07 -7.73 9.37
C LEU A 107 -12.84 -8.48 8.29
N SER A 108 -13.85 -7.84 7.70
CA SER A 108 -14.62 -8.43 6.61
C SER A 108 -13.75 -8.75 5.39
N ALA A 109 -12.84 -7.84 5.02
CA ALA A 109 -11.90 -8.06 3.93
C ALA A 109 -10.91 -9.21 4.24
N ILE A 110 -10.39 -9.28 5.48
CA ILE A 110 -9.48 -10.36 5.92
C ILE A 110 -10.20 -11.70 5.86
N ILE A 111 -11.39 -11.81 6.47
CA ILE A 111 -12.16 -13.05 6.51
C ILE A 111 -12.52 -13.50 5.09
N THR A 112 -12.99 -12.57 4.24
CA THR A 112 -13.32 -12.88 2.85
C THR A 112 -12.10 -13.41 2.10
N GLY A 113 -10.96 -12.76 2.18
CA GLY A 113 -9.76 -13.22 1.50
C GLY A 113 -9.27 -14.57 2.01
N LEU A 114 -9.26 -14.80 3.33
CA LEU A 114 -8.84 -16.09 3.88
C LEU A 114 -9.80 -17.22 3.52
N VAL A 115 -11.10 -17.02 3.70
CA VAL A 115 -12.10 -18.08 3.49
C VAL A 115 -12.34 -18.33 2.00
N PHE A 116 -12.63 -17.27 1.24
CA PHE A 116 -13.01 -17.39 -0.16
C PHE A 116 -11.85 -17.88 -1.03
N VAL A 117 -10.65 -17.33 -0.84
CA VAL A 117 -9.48 -17.73 -1.66
C VAL A 117 -9.09 -19.18 -1.38
N THR A 118 -9.09 -19.60 -0.10
CA THR A 118 -8.79 -20.99 0.26
C THR A 118 -9.85 -21.94 -0.31
N TRP A 119 -11.12 -21.61 -0.16
CA TRP A 119 -12.22 -22.40 -0.73
C TRP A 119 -12.11 -22.52 -2.25
N PHE A 120 -11.89 -21.42 -2.96
CA PHE A 120 -11.84 -21.41 -4.43
C PHE A 120 -10.60 -22.12 -4.97
N ASN A 121 -9.43 -21.97 -4.29
CA ASN A 121 -8.22 -22.73 -4.61
C ASN A 121 -8.47 -24.24 -4.54
N ASN A 122 -9.10 -24.71 -3.45
CA ASN A 122 -9.42 -26.12 -3.27
C ASN A 122 -10.42 -26.61 -4.31
N ARG A 123 -11.39 -25.77 -4.70
CA ARG A 123 -12.37 -26.11 -5.75
C ARG A 123 -11.73 -26.31 -7.13
N LEU A 124 -10.63 -25.61 -7.42
CA LEU A 124 -9.86 -25.76 -8.66
C LEU A 124 -8.84 -26.90 -8.61
N GLY A 125 -8.71 -27.61 -7.47
CA GLY A 125 -7.77 -28.71 -7.28
C GLY A 125 -6.31 -28.26 -7.28
N LEU A 126 -6.02 -27.02 -6.81
CA LEU A 126 -4.67 -26.50 -6.70
C LEU A 126 -4.04 -26.87 -5.34
N PRO A 127 -2.69 -26.87 -5.24
CA PRO A 127 -2.00 -27.17 -4.00
C PRO A 127 -2.52 -26.32 -2.83
N PRO A 128 -2.81 -26.90 -1.65
CA PRO A 128 -3.31 -26.16 -0.49
C PRO A 128 -2.35 -25.07 -0.01
N ARG A 129 -1.03 -25.30 -0.11
CA ARG A 129 0.01 -24.33 0.25
C ARG A 129 -0.10 -23.07 -0.62
N LEU A 130 -0.23 -23.23 -1.93
CA LEU A 130 -0.42 -22.11 -2.86
C LEU A 130 -1.67 -21.30 -2.52
N GLY A 131 -2.79 -21.98 -2.24
CA GLY A 131 -4.03 -21.34 -1.81
C GLY A 131 -3.87 -20.55 -0.51
N THR A 132 -3.16 -21.10 0.47
CA THR A 132 -2.86 -20.43 1.75
C THR A 132 -2.01 -19.18 1.53
N LEU A 133 -1.00 -19.24 0.66
CA LEU A 133 -0.15 -18.09 0.35
C LEU A 133 -0.92 -16.98 -0.38
N ILE A 134 -1.72 -17.32 -1.39
CA ILE A 134 -2.56 -16.34 -2.10
C ILE A 134 -3.58 -15.73 -1.12
N ALA A 135 -4.21 -16.55 -0.27
CA ALA A 135 -5.15 -16.09 0.74
C ALA A 135 -4.49 -15.11 1.73
N ALA A 136 -3.32 -15.44 2.27
CA ALA A 136 -2.57 -14.58 3.17
C ALA A 136 -2.20 -13.24 2.50
N GLY A 137 -1.68 -13.29 1.27
CA GLY A 137 -1.30 -12.11 0.51
C GLY A 137 -2.47 -11.20 0.19
N THR A 138 -3.57 -11.75 -0.30
CA THR A 138 -4.79 -11.02 -0.64
C THR A 138 -5.47 -10.44 0.59
N SER A 139 -5.40 -11.14 1.74
CA SER A 139 -6.12 -10.74 2.96
C SER A 139 -5.41 -9.70 3.80
N ILE A 140 -4.08 -9.57 3.77
CA ILE A 140 -3.36 -8.70 4.73
C ILE A 140 -2.49 -7.66 4.02
N CYS A 141 -1.21 -7.97 3.78
CA CYS A 141 -0.24 -6.97 3.32
C CYS A 141 0.55 -7.39 2.08
N GLY A 142 -0.05 -8.23 1.26
CA GLY A 142 0.55 -8.60 0.00
C GLY A 142 1.75 -9.53 0.16
N VAL A 143 2.84 -9.14 -0.45
CA VAL A 143 4.09 -9.92 -0.49
C VAL A 143 4.65 -10.22 0.89
N THR A 144 4.54 -9.27 1.84
CA THR A 144 5.06 -9.47 3.20
C THR A 144 4.36 -10.64 3.91
N ALA A 145 3.04 -10.76 3.76
CA ALA A 145 2.28 -11.88 4.34
C ALA A 145 2.69 -13.22 3.72
N ILE A 146 2.85 -13.27 2.40
CA ILE A 146 3.29 -14.47 1.66
C ILE A 146 4.66 -14.94 2.18
N VAL A 147 5.66 -14.04 2.20
CA VAL A 147 7.03 -14.36 2.63
C VAL A 147 7.09 -14.77 4.10
N SER A 148 6.20 -14.22 4.94
CA SER A 148 6.15 -14.57 6.36
C SER A 148 5.47 -15.92 6.62
N VAL A 149 4.47 -16.30 5.83
CA VAL A 149 3.74 -17.57 5.96
C VAL A 149 4.48 -18.71 5.29
N ALA A 150 5.16 -18.47 4.17
CA ALA A 150 5.81 -19.48 3.35
C ALA A 150 6.71 -20.45 4.13
N PRO A 151 7.68 -20.00 4.98
CA PRO A 151 8.52 -20.92 5.74
C PRO A 151 7.75 -21.68 6.83
N ALA A 152 6.64 -21.11 7.32
CA ALA A 152 5.83 -21.73 8.37
C ALA A 152 4.93 -22.88 7.87
N ILE A 153 4.64 -22.89 6.55
CA ILE A 153 3.88 -23.97 5.90
C ILE A 153 4.74 -24.79 4.94
N GLU A 154 6.06 -24.59 4.97
CA GLU A 154 7.04 -25.28 4.12
C GLU A 154 6.68 -25.22 2.62
N ALA A 155 6.24 -24.03 2.17
CA ALA A 155 5.91 -23.78 0.78
C ALA A 155 7.18 -23.79 -0.08
N ASP A 156 7.09 -24.35 -1.29
CA ASP A 156 8.20 -24.33 -2.21
C ASP A 156 8.37 -22.97 -2.92
N GLU A 157 9.53 -22.73 -3.52
CA GLU A 157 9.86 -21.48 -4.18
C GLU A 157 8.90 -21.13 -5.33
N GLN A 158 8.37 -22.12 -6.02
CA GLN A 158 7.45 -21.94 -7.14
C GLN A 158 6.07 -21.50 -6.64
N GLU A 159 5.57 -22.11 -5.56
CA GLU A 159 4.32 -21.71 -4.90
C GLU A 159 4.41 -20.25 -4.40
N VAL A 160 5.54 -19.90 -3.77
CA VAL A 160 5.80 -18.52 -3.31
C VAL A 160 5.84 -17.56 -4.50
N ALA A 161 6.56 -17.89 -5.56
CA ALA A 161 6.64 -17.05 -6.75
C ALA A 161 5.28 -16.82 -7.40
N TYR A 162 4.45 -17.86 -7.52
CA TYR A 162 3.09 -17.73 -8.07
C TYR A 162 2.17 -16.90 -7.19
N ALA A 163 2.23 -17.08 -5.87
CA ALA A 163 1.44 -16.28 -4.94
C ALA A 163 1.83 -14.80 -4.99
N VAL A 164 3.14 -14.51 -5.00
CA VAL A 164 3.66 -13.14 -5.13
C VAL A 164 3.23 -12.52 -6.45
N ALA A 165 3.36 -13.25 -7.57
CA ALA A 165 2.96 -12.77 -8.89
C ALA A 165 1.46 -12.37 -8.91
N ASN A 166 0.59 -13.21 -8.35
CA ASN A 166 -0.85 -12.93 -8.25
C ASN A 166 -1.12 -11.62 -7.49
N VAL A 167 -0.57 -11.50 -6.30
CA VAL A 167 -0.82 -10.34 -5.43
C VAL A 167 -0.27 -9.06 -6.05
N VAL A 168 0.90 -9.12 -6.67
CA VAL A 168 1.50 -7.98 -7.37
C VAL A 168 0.64 -7.56 -8.57
N ALA A 169 0.19 -8.52 -9.38
CA ALA A 169 -0.63 -8.25 -10.56
C ALA A 169 -1.94 -7.54 -10.22
N PHE A 170 -2.74 -8.18 -9.35
CA PHE A 170 -4.07 -7.65 -9.04
C PHE A 170 -4.01 -6.43 -8.13
N GLY A 171 -3.00 -6.34 -7.29
CA GLY A 171 -2.77 -5.13 -6.51
C GLY A 171 -2.32 -3.95 -7.39
N LEU A 172 -1.48 -4.17 -8.41
CA LEU A 172 -1.11 -3.15 -9.39
C LEU A 172 -2.32 -2.71 -10.23
N PHE A 173 -3.14 -3.67 -10.69
CA PHE A 173 -4.38 -3.38 -11.38
C PHE A 173 -5.30 -2.50 -10.51
N GLY A 174 -5.51 -2.89 -9.24
CA GLY A 174 -6.30 -2.09 -8.30
C GLY A 174 -5.71 -0.71 -8.03
N MET A 175 -4.38 -0.62 -7.89
CA MET A 175 -3.70 0.67 -7.69
C MET A 175 -3.96 1.66 -8.83
N LEU A 176 -4.00 1.17 -10.07
CA LEU A 176 -4.17 2.02 -11.25
C LEU A 176 -5.64 2.30 -11.59
N THR A 177 -6.58 1.44 -11.18
CA THR A 177 -8.00 1.53 -11.60
C THR A 177 -8.95 1.96 -10.48
N TYR A 178 -8.72 1.50 -9.25
CA TYR A 178 -9.65 1.75 -8.15
C TYR A 178 -9.80 3.22 -7.73
N PRO A 179 -8.82 4.11 -7.86
CA PRO A 179 -9.03 5.53 -7.58
C PRO A 179 -10.15 6.14 -8.43
N TYR A 180 -10.21 5.79 -9.71
CA TYR A 180 -11.22 6.28 -10.66
C TYR A 180 -12.58 5.62 -10.42
N LEU A 181 -12.57 4.29 -10.20
CA LEU A 181 -13.79 3.54 -9.88
C LEU A 181 -14.43 4.06 -8.58
N ALA A 182 -13.61 4.26 -7.54
CA ALA A 182 -14.06 4.76 -6.26
C ALA A 182 -14.69 6.16 -6.37
N HIS A 183 -14.06 7.06 -7.11
CA HIS A 183 -14.59 8.39 -7.37
C HIS A 183 -15.96 8.36 -8.08
N ALA A 184 -16.13 7.44 -9.03
CA ALA A 184 -17.37 7.33 -9.78
C ALA A 184 -18.54 6.72 -8.97
N VAL A 185 -18.25 5.90 -7.95
CA VAL A 185 -19.26 5.07 -7.25
C VAL A 185 -19.48 5.50 -5.80
N LEU A 186 -18.44 6.03 -5.14
CA LEU A 186 -18.47 6.34 -3.71
C LEU A 186 -18.60 7.85 -3.47
N GLY A 187 -19.39 8.23 -2.46
CA GLY A 187 -19.80 9.63 -2.26
C GLY A 187 -18.99 10.39 -1.20
N SER A 188 -18.11 9.74 -0.40
CA SER A 188 -17.33 10.44 0.63
C SER A 188 -15.86 10.01 0.62
N SER A 189 -15.00 10.93 1.01
CA SER A 189 -13.55 10.73 1.09
C SER A 189 -13.16 9.59 2.03
N GLU A 190 -13.85 9.49 3.17
CA GLU A 190 -13.64 8.44 4.15
C GLU A 190 -14.00 7.06 3.58
N THR A 191 -15.13 6.95 2.90
CA THR A 191 -15.56 5.71 2.24
C THR A 191 -14.57 5.28 1.17
N ILE A 192 -14.08 6.23 0.35
CA ILE A 192 -13.07 5.99 -0.69
C ILE A 192 -11.76 5.52 -0.04
N GLY A 193 -11.33 6.20 1.03
CA GLY A 193 -10.12 5.82 1.76
C GLY A 193 -10.21 4.42 2.37
N LEU A 194 -11.33 4.06 3.00
CA LEU A 194 -11.61 2.72 3.52
C LEU A 194 -11.55 1.66 2.41
N PHE A 195 -12.20 1.94 1.27
CA PHE A 195 -12.19 1.04 0.12
C PHE A 195 -10.77 0.83 -0.42
N LEU A 196 -10.02 1.89 -0.72
CA LEU A 196 -8.66 1.77 -1.23
C LEU A 196 -7.73 1.06 -0.24
N GLY A 197 -7.86 1.34 1.05
CA GLY A 197 -7.09 0.70 2.12
C GLY A 197 -7.34 -0.80 2.28
N THR A 198 -8.55 -1.26 1.92
CA THR A 198 -8.96 -2.66 2.04
C THR A 198 -8.91 -3.45 0.73
N ALA A 199 -9.26 -2.86 -0.39
CA ALA A 199 -9.35 -3.55 -1.68
C ALA A 199 -7.98 -3.77 -2.34
N VAL A 200 -7.03 -2.87 -2.14
CA VAL A 200 -5.67 -2.98 -2.69
C VAL A 200 -4.79 -3.82 -1.75
N HIS A 201 -3.98 -4.72 -2.31
CA HIS A 201 -3.34 -5.78 -1.53
C HIS A 201 -2.08 -5.34 -0.80
N ASP A 202 -1.10 -4.77 -1.51
CA ASP A 202 0.19 -4.36 -0.94
C ASP A 202 0.13 -2.93 -0.38
N THR A 203 0.92 -2.68 0.68
CA THR A 203 0.97 -1.35 1.32
C THR A 203 1.45 -0.26 0.35
N SER A 204 2.44 -0.57 -0.48
CA SER A 204 2.94 0.38 -1.48
C SER A 204 1.87 0.73 -2.52
N GLN A 205 1.11 -0.27 -2.94
CA GLN A 205 0.03 -0.11 -3.90
C GLN A 205 -1.17 0.65 -3.33
N VAL A 206 -1.51 0.45 -2.05
CA VAL A 206 -2.54 1.25 -1.34
C VAL A 206 -2.13 2.72 -1.32
N VAL A 207 -0.88 2.99 -0.91
CA VAL A 207 -0.36 4.36 -0.87
C VAL A 207 -0.33 4.96 -2.27
N GLY A 208 0.06 4.20 -3.29
CA GLY A 208 0.05 4.62 -4.69
C GLY A 208 -1.36 4.99 -5.17
N ALA A 209 -2.36 4.14 -4.90
CA ALA A 209 -3.77 4.40 -5.23
C ALA A 209 -4.30 5.66 -4.54
N ALA A 210 -4.08 5.77 -3.23
CA ALA A 210 -4.56 6.89 -2.43
C ALA A 210 -3.85 8.21 -2.79
N LEU A 211 -2.56 8.15 -3.11
CA LEU A 211 -1.79 9.30 -3.57
C LEU A 211 -2.24 9.77 -4.97
N THR A 212 -2.54 8.81 -5.86
CA THR A 212 -3.16 9.10 -7.16
C THR A 212 -4.47 9.85 -6.97
N TYR A 213 -5.35 9.35 -6.08
CA TYR A 213 -6.63 10.00 -5.79
C TYR A 213 -6.42 11.42 -5.24
N LYS A 214 -5.53 11.57 -4.23
CA LYS A 214 -5.18 12.88 -3.66
C LYS A 214 -4.74 13.88 -4.74
N GLN A 215 -3.88 13.47 -5.66
CA GLN A 215 -3.36 14.36 -6.70
C GLN A 215 -4.40 14.72 -7.76
N MET A 216 -5.27 13.76 -8.13
CA MET A 216 -6.28 14.00 -9.15
C MET A 216 -7.46 14.84 -8.67
N TYR A 217 -7.89 14.59 -7.44
CA TYR A 217 -9.13 15.17 -6.90
C TYR A 217 -8.86 16.16 -5.77
N SER A 218 -7.57 16.48 -5.49
CA SER A 218 -7.14 17.41 -4.42
C SER A 218 -7.68 17.05 -3.04
N ASP A 219 -7.79 15.75 -2.76
CA ASP A 219 -8.39 15.21 -1.54
C ASP A 219 -7.35 14.47 -0.70
N ASP A 220 -6.93 15.12 0.38
CA ASP A 220 -5.92 14.60 1.31
C ASP A 220 -6.52 13.58 2.32
N VAL A 221 -7.83 13.64 2.56
CA VAL A 221 -8.52 12.73 3.50
C VAL A 221 -8.36 11.29 3.05
N VAL A 222 -8.53 11.02 1.75
CA VAL A 222 -8.40 9.68 1.18
C VAL A 222 -7.03 9.05 1.46
N LEU A 223 -5.94 9.81 1.31
CA LEU A 223 -4.59 9.30 1.59
C LEU A 223 -4.42 8.93 3.07
N ARG A 224 -4.93 9.77 3.97
CA ARG A 224 -4.86 9.54 5.42
C ARG A 224 -5.67 8.32 5.83
N VAL A 225 -6.93 8.26 5.43
CA VAL A 225 -7.85 7.15 5.76
C VAL A 225 -7.34 5.82 5.18
N ALA A 226 -6.94 5.79 3.91
CA ALA A 226 -6.42 4.58 3.28
C ALA A 226 -5.14 4.08 3.98
N THR A 227 -4.25 5.00 4.36
CA THR A 227 -3.02 4.66 5.07
C THR A 227 -3.32 4.05 6.44
N VAL A 228 -4.16 4.69 7.26
CA VAL A 228 -4.56 4.17 8.59
C VAL A 228 -5.26 2.81 8.45
N THR A 229 -6.21 2.69 7.52
CA THR A 229 -6.92 1.44 7.25
C THR A 229 -5.95 0.31 6.90
N LYS A 230 -4.97 0.58 6.05
CA LYS A 230 -3.94 -0.41 5.68
C LYS A 230 -3.02 -0.75 6.84
N LEU A 231 -2.60 0.22 7.64
CA LEU A 231 -1.78 -0.04 8.82
C LEU A 231 -2.54 -0.88 9.86
N THR A 232 -3.81 -0.59 10.09
CA THR A 232 -4.70 -1.40 10.94
C THR A 232 -4.78 -2.85 10.44
N ARG A 233 -4.97 -3.05 9.12
CA ARG A 233 -4.98 -4.38 8.51
C ARG A 233 -3.66 -5.13 8.71
N ASN A 234 -2.53 -4.45 8.64
CA ASN A 234 -1.21 -5.05 8.82
C ASN A 234 -0.99 -5.59 10.26
N ILE A 235 -1.64 -5.01 11.28
CA ILE A 235 -1.55 -5.49 12.67
C ILE A 235 -2.10 -6.91 12.78
N PHE A 236 -3.11 -7.27 11.99
CA PHE A 236 -3.69 -8.61 11.99
C PHE A 236 -2.74 -9.70 11.48
N LEU A 237 -1.61 -9.34 10.87
CA LEU A 237 -0.56 -10.28 10.51
C LEU A 237 -0.12 -11.11 11.73
N ALA A 238 -0.06 -10.48 12.90
CA ALA A 238 0.29 -11.09 14.16
C ALA A 238 -0.60 -12.28 14.56
N GLY A 239 -1.90 -12.20 14.23
CA GLY A 239 -2.86 -13.27 14.52
C GLY A 239 -3.02 -14.26 13.37
N VAL A 240 -2.99 -13.76 12.14
CA VAL A 240 -3.27 -14.58 10.94
C VAL A 240 -2.12 -15.55 10.63
N ILE A 241 -0.85 -15.15 10.81
CA ILE A 241 0.28 -16.08 10.55
C ILE A 241 0.20 -17.30 11.48
N PRO A 242 0.10 -17.16 12.81
CA PRO A 242 -0.07 -18.31 13.69
C PRO A 242 -1.31 -19.15 13.36
N LEU A 243 -2.42 -18.50 13.03
CA LEU A 243 -3.66 -19.18 12.64
C LEU A 243 -3.46 -20.07 11.41
N LEU A 244 -2.91 -19.52 10.32
CA LEU A 244 -2.66 -20.28 9.09
C LEU A 244 -1.63 -21.39 9.29
N THR A 245 -0.60 -21.14 10.07
CA THR A 245 0.39 -22.14 10.46
C THR A 245 -0.26 -23.31 11.22
N TRP A 246 -1.07 -22.98 12.23
CA TRP A 246 -1.80 -23.98 13.01
C TRP A 246 -2.78 -24.80 12.15
N MET A 247 -3.55 -24.13 11.28
CA MET A 247 -4.47 -24.81 10.36
C MET A 247 -3.73 -25.78 9.41
N HIS A 248 -2.56 -25.38 8.91
CA HIS A 248 -1.75 -26.20 8.04
C HIS A 248 -1.21 -27.45 8.77
N HIS A 249 -0.63 -27.27 9.96
CA HIS A 249 -0.08 -28.38 10.75
C HIS A 249 -1.15 -29.35 11.30
N ARG A 250 -2.36 -28.85 11.58
CA ARG A 250 -3.48 -29.71 12.01
C ARG A 250 -3.93 -30.68 10.89
N SER A 251 -3.70 -30.32 9.65
CA SER A 251 -4.04 -31.11 8.46
C SER A 251 -2.89 -32.01 7.98
N ALA A 252 -1.68 -31.89 8.58
CA ALA A 252 -0.50 -32.68 8.25
C ALA A 252 -0.22 -33.75 9.31
N PRO A 253 0.41 -34.91 8.95
CA PRO A 253 0.80 -35.94 9.93
C PRO A 253 1.80 -35.39 10.94
N ALA A 254 1.71 -35.88 12.20
CA ALA A 254 2.29 -35.35 13.44
C ALA A 254 3.84 -35.26 13.56
N HIS A 255 4.61 -35.23 12.50
CA HIS A 255 6.07 -35.32 12.56
C HIS A 255 6.86 -34.01 12.37
N LEU A 256 6.21 -32.83 12.26
CA LEU A 256 6.89 -31.55 12.01
C LEU A 256 6.62 -30.53 13.13
N SER A 257 7.17 -30.79 14.32
CA SER A 257 7.11 -29.87 15.46
C SER A 257 8.33 -28.96 15.47
N GLY A 258 8.35 -27.92 14.66
CA GLY A 258 9.46 -26.96 14.57
C GLY A 258 9.04 -25.54 14.22
N ALA A 259 7.81 -25.12 14.54
CA ALA A 259 7.36 -23.75 14.30
C ALA A 259 8.22 -22.76 15.09
N LYS A 260 9.11 -22.02 14.41
CA LYS A 260 9.82 -20.89 15.01
C LYS A 260 8.80 -19.85 15.47
N THR A 261 8.73 -19.62 16.78
CA THR A 261 7.91 -18.54 17.34
C THR A 261 8.38 -17.19 16.78
N LEU A 262 7.49 -16.51 16.07
CA LEU A 262 7.77 -15.16 15.54
C LEU A 262 7.96 -14.19 16.72
N SER A 263 9.05 -13.45 16.70
CA SER A 263 9.30 -12.40 17.71
C SER A 263 8.28 -11.27 17.55
N TRP A 264 7.84 -10.69 18.65
CA TRP A 264 6.96 -9.50 18.67
C TRP A 264 7.47 -8.35 17.79
N LYS A 265 8.79 -8.21 17.65
CA LYS A 265 9.43 -7.22 16.75
C LYS A 265 9.16 -7.48 15.26
N GLN A 266 8.78 -8.68 14.89
CA GLN A 266 8.41 -9.05 13.51
C GLN A 266 6.92 -8.81 13.24
N LEU A 267 6.10 -8.72 14.30
CA LEU A 267 4.66 -8.58 14.22
C LEU A 267 4.22 -7.12 14.03
N VAL A 268 4.94 -6.15 14.62
CA VAL A 268 4.65 -4.72 14.43
C VAL A 268 5.80 -4.08 13.66
N PRO A 269 5.59 -3.75 12.38
CA PRO A 269 6.63 -3.09 11.57
C PRO A 269 7.04 -1.74 12.17
N GLY A 270 8.36 -1.49 12.29
CA GLY A 270 8.88 -0.27 12.93
C GLY A 270 8.37 1.04 12.32
N PHE A 271 8.03 1.05 11.02
CA PHE A 271 7.46 2.24 10.38
C PHE A 271 6.04 2.59 10.88
N VAL A 272 5.27 1.61 11.40
CA VAL A 272 3.97 1.88 12.06
C VAL A 272 4.19 2.65 13.35
N ILE A 273 5.20 2.26 14.14
CA ILE A 273 5.59 2.99 15.36
C ILE A 273 6.05 4.41 14.98
N GLY A 274 6.84 4.54 13.93
CA GLY A 274 7.27 5.85 13.41
C GLY A 274 6.09 6.73 12.97
N PHE A 275 5.10 6.15 12.27
CA PHE A 275 3.88 6.85 11.88
C PHE A 275 3.09 7.35 13.10
N LEU A 276 2.89 6.49 14.10
CA LEU A 276 2.25 6.87 15.37
C LEU A 276 3.05 7.93 16.12
N GLY A 277 4.39 7.85 16.09
CA GLY A 277 5.28 8.87 16.63
C GLY A 277 5.06 10.24 15.99
N MET A 278 4.96 10.30 14.64
CA MET A 278 4.67 11.54 13.92
C MET A 278 3.26 12.07 14.21
N ALA A 279 2.27 11.19 14.35
CA ALA A 279 0.94 11.56 14.81
C ALA A 279 0.95 12.09 16.27
N GLY A 280 1.81 11.53 17.12
CA GLY A 280 2.08 12.04 18.46
C GLY A 280 2.67 13.45 18.45
N VAL A 281 3.66 13.70 17.60
CA VAL A 281 4.25 15.04 17.39
C VAL A 281 3.16 16.02 16.95
N ARG A 282 2.30 15.63 16.02
CA ARG A 282 1.15 16.46 15.60
C ARG A 282 0.22 16.76 16.78
N SER A 283 -0.18 15.74 17.54
CA SER A 283 -1.09 15.90 18.69
C SER A 283 -0.54 16.83 19.75
N ILE A 284 0.76 16.70 20.10
CA ILE A 284 1.41 17.56 21.09
C ILE A 284 1.50 19.00 20.57
N GLY A 285 1.89 19.17 19.30
CA GLY A 285 1.95 20.49 18.68
C GLY A 285 0.61 21.22 18.68
N ASP A 286 -0.47 20.52 18.31
CA ASP A 286 -1.82 21.09 18.29
C ASP A 286 -2.34 21.37 19.72
N ALA A 287 -2.06 20.51 20.70
CA ALA A 287 -2.45 20.71 22.09
C ALA A 287 -1.72 21.92 22.73
N THR A 288 -0.42 22.05 22.46
CA THR A 288 0.34 23.22 22.96
C THR A 288 -0.07 24.50 22.25
N LEU A 289 -0.40 24.45 20.96
CA LEU A 289 -0.95 25.57 20.23
C LEU A 289 -2.29 26.04 20.83
N GLY A 290 -3.19 25.10 21.15
CA GLY A 290 -4.47 25.39 21.78
C GLY A 290 -4.35 25.99 23.18
N SER A 291 -3.35 25.62 23.96
CA SER A 291 -3.17 26.07 25.37
C SER A 291 -2.35 27.35 25.50
N SER A 292 -1.30 27.52 24.69
CA SER A 292 -0.34 28.65 24.82
C SER A 292 -0.31 29.58 23.60
N GLY A 293 -1.07 29.29 22.54
CA GLY A 293 -1.02 30.00 21.27
C GLY A 293 0.19 29.68 20.41
N MET A 294 1.10 28.81 20.89
CA MET A 294 2.31 28.39 20.16
C MET A 294 2.53 26.89 20.24
N ALA A 295 2.66 26.24 19.08
CA ALA A 295 3.05 24.85 19.04
C ALA A 295 4.49 24.67 19.55
N PHE A 296 4.66 23.80 20.55
CA PHE A 296 5.92 23.58 21.28
C PHE A 296 6.57 24.86 21.86
N GLY A 297 5.80 25.94 22.07
CA GLY A 297 6.31 27.23 22.52
C GLY A 297 7.15 28.01 21.50
N VAL A 298 7.19 27.56 20.23
CA VAL A 298 8.08 28.12 19.17
C VAL A 298 7.31 28.55 17.92
N TRP A 299 6.34 27.78 17.47
CA TRP A 299 5.64 28.02 16.21
C TRP A 299 4.22 28.54 16.46
N ASP A 300 3.88 29.66 15.85
CA ASP A 300 2.49 30.12 15.77
C ASP A 300 1.64 29.20 14.86
N ALA A 301 0.31 29.38 14.87
CA ALA A 301 -0.62 28.54 14.12
C ALA A 301 -0.30 28.48 12.62
N LYS A 302 0.10 29.60 12.02
CA LYS A 302 0.43 29.69 10.60
C LYS A 302 1.72 28.94 10.27
N SER A 303 2.77 29.15 11.06
CA SER A 303 4.07 28.49 10.89
C SER A 303 3.98 26.99 11.14
N TRP A 304 3.23 26.58 12.18
CA TRP A 304 2.98 25.16 12.47
C TRP A 304 2.21 24.48 11.36
N GLY A 305 1.13 25.10 10.85
CA GLY A 305 0.36 24.61 9.72
C GLY A 305 1.21 24.50 8.44
N SER A 306 2.04 25.52 8.16
CA SER A 306 2.97 25.49 7.02
C SER A 306 4.00 24.36 7.14
N LEU A 307 4.61 24.18 8.31
CA LEU A 307 5.60 23.12 8.57
C LEU A 307 4.98 21.73 8.37
N THR A 308 3.82 21.47 8.98
CA THR A 308 3.15 20.17 8.88
C THR A 308 2.68 19.88 7.45
N ASN A 309 2.24 20.88 6.70
CA ASN A 309 1.93 20.75 5.28
C ASN A 309 3.19 20.48 4.45
N GLN A 310 4.27 21.21 4.68
CA GLN A 310 5.52 20.99 3.95
C GLN A 310 6.08 19.59 4.20
N VAL A 311 6.05 19.10 5.43
CA VAL A 311 6.50 17.73 5.75
C VAL A 311 5.57 16.68 5.14
N GLY A 312 4.25 16.83 5.29
CA GLY A 312 3.27 15.83 4.85
C GLY A 312 3.03 15.83 3.33
N ASP A 313 3.00 17.00 2.69
CA ASP A 313 2.68 17.09 1.26
C ASP A 313 3.92 17.10 0.38
N TYR A 314 4.86 18.02 0.64
CA TYR A 314 6.02 18.13 -0.21
C TYR A 314 7.02 16.98 0.03
N TRP A 315 7.51 16.81 1.26
CA TRP A 315 8.50 15.78 1.53
C TRP A 315 7.89 14.37 1.48
N ALA A 316 6.87 14.10 2.29
CA ALA A 316 6.31 12.75 2.37
C ALA A 316 5.65 12.34 1.06
N SER A 317 4.60 13.07 0.62
CA SER A 317 3.77 12.64 -0.51
C SER A 317 4.48 12.80 -1.85
N ARG A 318 5.06 13.98 -2.13
CA ARG A 318 5.65 14.25 -3.45
C ARG A 318 7.02 13.60 -3.61
N ILE A 319 7.94 13.80 -2.66
CA ILE A 319 9.33 13.33 -2.83
C ILE A 319 9.45 11.85 -2.44
N PHE A 320 9.19 11.49 -1.17
CA PHE A 320 9.42 10.11 -0.72
C PHE A 320 8.47 9.11 -1.38
N LEU A 321 7.15 9.37 -1.29
CA LEU A 321 6.17 8.44 -1.86
C LEU A 321 6.20 8.47 -3.40
N GLY A 322 6.37 9.63 -4.03
CA GLY A 322 6.52 9.73 -5.48
C GLY A 322 7.72 8.92 -5.99
N THR A 323 8.90 9.06 -5.36
CA THR A 323 10.10 8.25 -5.68
C THR A 323 9.85 6.75 -5.48
N ALA A 324 9.20 6.40 -4.36
CA ALA A 324 8.86 5.00 -4.10
C ALA A 324 7.91 4.42 -5.17
N MET A 325 6.95 5.20 -5.64
CA MET A 325 6.00 4.77 -6.68
C MET A 325 6.69 4.60 -8.04
N ALA A 326 7.58 5.49 -8.44
CA ALA A 326 8.41 5.31 -9.62
C ALA A 326 9.26 4.02 -9.52
N ALA A 327 9.85 3.77 -8.35
CA ALA A 327 10.60 2.54 -8.10
C ALA A 327 9.71 1.28 -8.13
N VAL A 328 8.44 1.35 -7.68
CA VAL A 328 7.48 0.25 -7.84
C VAL A 328 7.31 -0.09 -9.31
N GLY A 329 7.12 0.92 -10.19
CA GLY A 329 7.06 0.70 -11.63
C GLY A 329 8.32 0.04 -12.18
N LEU A 330 9.50 0.57 -11.85
CA LEU A 330 10.80 0.05 -12.30
C LEU A 330 11.14 -1.35 -11.77
N ASN A 331 10.58 -1.77 -10.65
CA ASN A 331 10.76 -3.11 -10.09
C ASN A 331 9.75 -4.14 -10.62
N THR A 332 8.65 -3.71 -11.25
CA THR A 332 7.59 -4.60 -11.69
C THR A 332 7.88 -5.13 -13.10
N SER A 333 8.30 -6.37 -13.20
CA SER A 333 8.53 -7.07 -14.47
C SER A 333 7.34 -7.97 -14.82
N PHE A 334 6.85 -7.88 -16.05
CA PHE A 334 5.81 -8.80 -16.56
C PHE A 334 6.31 -10.23 -16.76
N SER A 335 7.62 -10.45 -16.70
CA SER A 335 8.19 -11.80 -16.75
C SER A 335 7.74 -12.67 -15.56
N VAL A 336 7.38 -12.07 -14.44
CA VAL A 336 6.83 -12.78 -13.26
C VAL A 336 5.53 -13.53 -13.59
N PHE A 337 4.81 -13.08 -14.61
CA PHE A 337 3.55 -13.72 -15.04
C PHE A 337 3.79 -14.86 -16.06
N LYS A 338 5.00 -14.99 -16.62
CA LYS A 338 5.35 -16.08 -17.53
C LYS A 338 5.43 -17.39 -16.74
N GLY A 339 4.67 -18.39 -17.18
CA GLY A 339 4.61 -19.70 -16.53
C GLY A 339 3.56 -19.84 -15.43
N MET A 340 2.88 -18.75 -15.03
CA MET A 340 1.73 -18.84 -14.17
C MET A 340 0.56 -19.45 -14.94
N GLY A 341 0.15 -20.68 -14.53
CA GLY A 341 -1.02 -21.33 -15.13
C GLY A 341 -2.30 -20.52 -14.97
N LEU A 342 -3.29 -20.75 -15.83
CA LEU A 342 -4.58 -20.04 -15.76
C LEU A 342 -5.33 -20.25 -14.44
N LYS A 343 -5.21 -21.42 -13.81
CA LYS A 343 -5.91 -21.71 -12.56
C LYS A 343 -5.40 -20.87 -11.37
N PRO A 344 -4.08 -20.79 -11.07
CA PRO A 344 -3.57 -19.87 -10.03
C PRO A 344 -3.94 -18.41 -10.31
N PHE A 345 -3.87 -17.97 -11.57
CA PHE A 345 -4.29 -16.64 -11.98
C PHE A 345 -5.78 -16.38 -11.66
N ALA A 346 -6.66 -17.36 -11.98
CA ALA A 346 -8.09 -17.27 -11.66
C ALA A 346 -8.36 -17.18 -10.16
N VAL A 347 -7.58 -17.87 -9.31
CA VAL A 347 -7.70 -17.77 -7.86
C VAL A 347 -7.37 -16.36 -7.39
N GLY A 348 -6.28 -15.78 -7.89
CA GLY A 348 -5.90 -14.40 -7.55
C GLY A 348 -6.94 -13.38 -8.02
N LEU A 349 -7.43 -13.50 -9.26
CA LEU A 349 -8.47 -12.64 -9.81
C LEU A 349 -9.76 -12.70 -8.98
N ALA A 350 -10.24 -13.92 -8.72
CA ALA A 350 -11.46 -14.12 -7.95
C ALA A 350 -11.30 -13.61 -6.51
N GLY A 351 -10.13 -13.86 -5.89
CA GLY A 351 -9.81 -13.36 -4.56
C GLY A 351 -9.76 -11.83 -4.50
N ALA A 352 -9.09 -11.19 -5.45
CA ALA A 352 -9.03 -9.74 -5.56
C ALA A 352 -10.42 -9.12 -5.78
N ALA A 353 -11.24 -9.73 -6.67
CA ALA A 353 -12.60 -9.29 -6.91
C ALA A 353 -13.48 -9.45 -5.66
N ALA A 354 -13.41 -10.59 -4.96
CA ALA A 354 -14.18 -10.83 -3.75
C ALA A 354 -13.82 -9.83 -2.64
N VAL A 355 -12.54 -9.62 -2.37
CA VAL A 355 -12.07 -8.64 -1.37
C VAL A 355 -12.43 -7.22 -1.80
N GLY A 356 -12.34 -6.90 -3.10
CA GLY A 356 -12.73 -5.59 -3.64
C GLY A 356 -14.24 -5.33 -3.46
N ILE A 357 -15.09 -6.28 -3.81
CA ILE A 357 -16.56 -6.15 -3.68
C ILE A 357 -16.95 -6.02 -2.21
N VAL A 358 -16.45 -6.93 -1.35
CA VAL A 358 -16.75 -6.89 0.09
C VAL A 358 -16.20 -5.61 0.72
N GLY A 359 -14.96 -5.23 0.38
CA GLY A 359 -14.35 -3.99 0.85
C GLY A 359 -15.16 -2.76 0.46
N MET A 360 -15.64 -2.67 -0.79
CA MET A 360 -16.52 -1.59 -1.26
C MET A 360 -17.87 -1.58 -0.52
N THR A 361 -18.52 -2.73 -0.42
CA THR A 361 -19.82 -2.85 0.26
C THR A 361 -19.72 -2.44 1.73
N MET A 362 -18.69 -2.94 2.43
CA MET A 362 -18.46 -2.61 3.83
C MET A 362 -18.03 -1.15 4.03
N ALA A 363 -17.26 -0.59 3.10
CA ALA A 363 -16.91 0.83 3.13
C ALA A 363 -18.16 1.72 2.98
N ILE A 364 -19.11 1.36 2.12
CA ILE A 364 -20.39 2.07 1.98
C ILE A 364 -21.22 2.00 3.27
N ILE A 365 -21.27 0.82 3.90
CA ILE A 365 -22.06 0.62 5.13
C ILE A 365 -21.44 1.36 6.32
N PHE A 366 -20.14 1.23 6.50
CA PHE A 366 -19.44 1.72 7.70
C PHE A 366 -18.75 3.07 7.50
N GLY A 367 -18.52 3.52 6.25
CA GLY A 367 -17.86 4.80 5.96
C GLY A 367 -18.61 6.00 6.53
N ARG A 368 -19.93 5.92 6.65
CA ARG A 368 -20.77 6.96 7.29
C ARG A 368 -20.48 7.17 8.80
N PHE A 369 -19.85 6.20 9.46
CA PHE A 369 -19.48 6.29 10.87
C PHE A 369 -18.03 6.79 11.06
N VAL A 370 -17.33 7.00 9.96
CA VAL A 370 -15.96 7.53 9.95
C VAL A 370 -16.05 9.00 9.60
N SER A 371 -15.66 9.86 10.53
CA SER A 371 -15.56 11.31 10.31
C SER A 371 -14.20 11.80 10.79
N LEU A 372 -13.55 12.62 10.00
CA LEU A 372 -12.31 13.35 10.31
C LEU A 372 -12.61 14.82 10.60
#